data_e68716b38780272254c5dae584685e4e
#
_entry.id   e68716b38780272254c5dae584685e4e
#
_cell.length_a   1.000
_cell.length_b   1.000
_cell.length_c   1.000
_cell.angle_alpha   90.00
_cell.angle_beta   90.00
_cell.angle_gamma   90.00
#
_symmetry.space_group_name_H-M   'P 1'
#
loop_
_entity.id
_entity.type
_entity.pdbx_description
1 polymer ?
#
loop_
_entity_poly.entity_id
_entity_poly.type
_entity_poly.pdbx_seq_one_letter_code
_entity_poly.pdbx_strand_id
1 'polypeptide(L)'
;MPKEEKVEELASLFFTISEIALFIGMKPDELKDIISFDECDPLSIAYRRGKLQTKIKLRFDTARFAASGSPAALEDMKSFLSKQNFDEDA
;
A
#
# COMPACT_ATOMS: atom_id res chain seq x y z
N MET A 1 -2.13 -4.98 21.71
CA MET A 1 -1.72 -5.24 20.33
C MET A 1 -0.45 -4.49 20.01
N PRO A 2 0.52 -5.10 19.33
CA PRO A 2 1.70 -4.38 18.87
C PRO A 2 1.33 -3.24 17.93
N LYS A 3 2.05 -2.13 18.02
CA LYS A 3 1.83 -0.97 17.16
C LYS A 3 1.97 -1.34 15.67
N GLU A 4 2.91 -2.23 15.36
CA GLU A 4 3.19 -2.65 13.99
C GLU A 4 1.97 -3.32 13.35
N GLU A 5 1.28 -4.19 14.08
CA GLU A 5 0.08 -4.86 13.55
C GLU A 5 -1.03 -3.86 13.26
N LYS A 6 -1.20 -2.86 14.11
CA LYS A 6 -2.21 -1.82 13.88
C LYS A 6 -1.86 -0.92 12.71
N VAL A 7 -0.58 -0.58 12.56
CA VAL A 7 -0.12 0.19 11.41
C VAL A 7 -0.40 -0.58 10.11
N GLU A 8 -0.06 -1.87 10.07
CA GLU A 8 -0.31 -2.71 8.90
C GLU A 8 -1.80 -2.79 8.56
N GLU A 9 -2.65 -3.04 9.56
CA GLU A 9 -4.09 -3.13 9.38
C GLU A 9 -4.69 -1.83 8.83
N LEU A 10 -4.37 -0.69 9.45
CA LEU A 10 -4.89 0.60 9.03
C LEU A 10 -4.33 1.01 7.67
N ALA A 11 -3.08 0.71 7.39
CA ALA A 11 -2.48 0.99 6.08
C ALA A 11 -3.16 0.17 4.98
N SER A 12 -3.56 -1.06 5.28
CA SER A 12 -4.30 -1.90 4.32
C SER A 12 -5.68 -1.34 3.97
N LEU A 13 -6.22 -0.51 4.84
CA LEU A 13 -7.48 0.21 4.61
C LEU A 13 -7.27 1.60 4.04
N PHE A 14 -6.03 1.93 3.68
CA PHE A 14 -5.64 3.23 3.09
C PHE A 14 -5.89 4.44 3.98
N PHE A 15 -5.86 4.27 5.30
CA PHE A 15 -5.82 5.42 6.20
C PHE A 15 -4.53 6.21 6.01
N THR A 16 -4.59 7.51 6.22
CA THR A 16 -3.41 8.37 6.11
C THR A 16 -2.43 8.13 7.25
N ILE A 17 -1.17 8.51 7.04
CA ILE A 17 -0.14 8.43 8.09
C ILE A 17 -0.59 9.21 9.33
N SER A 18 -1.21 10.36 9.15
CA SER A 18 -1.70 11.19 10.26
C SER A 18 -2.78 10.46 11.06
N GLU A 19 -3.72 9.82 10.38
CA GLU A 19 -4.79 9.06 11.04
C GLU A 19 -4.24 7.85 11.79
N ILE A 20 -3.30 7.13 11.19
CA ILE A 20 -2.64 5.99 11.82
C ILE A 20 -1.88 6.42 13.07
N ALA A 21 -1.12 7.51 12.96
CA ALA A 21 -0.35 8.04 14.09
C ALA A 21 -1.27 8.41 15.25
N LEU A 22 -2.37 9.08 14.95
CA LEU A 22 -3.36 9.45 15.96
C LEU A 22 -3.89 8.20 16.69
N PHE A 23 -4.21 7.15 15.95
CA PHE A 23 -4.76 5.92 16.52
C PHE A 23 -3.76 5.21 17.44
N ILE A 24 -2.48 5.13 17.04
CA ILE A 24 -1.46 4.43 17.82
C ILE A 24 -0.80 5.31 18.90
N GLY A 25 -1.20 6.58 19.02
CA GLY A 25 -0.70 7.48 20.04
C GLY A 25 0.66 8.09 19.73
N MET A 26 1.02 8.23 18.46
CA MET A 26 2.25 8.90 18.01
C MET A 26 1.93 10.26 17.39
N LYS A 27 2.93 11.13 17.36
CA LYS A 27 2.80 12.40 16.62
C LYS A 27 2.85 12.11 15.12
N PRO A 28 1.99 12.74 14.31
CA PRO A 28 1.99 12.51 12.85
C PRO A 28 3.34 12.74 12.20
N ASP A 29 4.05 13.79 12.59
CA ASP A 29 5.36 14.11 12.03
C ASP A 29 6.39 13.02 12.36
N GLU A 30 6.33 12.47 13.56
CA GLU A 30 7.21 11.39 13.99
C GLU A 30 7.02 10.13 13.16
N LEU A 31 5.78 9.70 12.98
CA LEU A 31 5.48 8.53 12.15
C LEU A 31 5.84 8.77 10.69
N LYS A 32 5.56 9.95 10.17
CA LYS A 32 5.88 10.32 8.80
C LYS A 32 7.40 10.28 8.55
N ASP A 33 8.18 10.78 9.49
CA ASP A 33 9.64 10.76 9.38
C ASP A 33 10.18 9.33 9.39
N ILE A 34 9.66 8.47 10.27
CA ILE A 34 10.05 7.06 10.31
C ILE A 34 9.78 6.38 8.97
N ILE A 35 8.58 6.55 8.43
CA ILE A 35 8.19 5.92 7.18
C ILE A 35 9.01 6.45 6.00
N SER A 36 9.32 7.76 6.00
CA SER A 36 10.02 8.40 4.89
C SER A 36 11.53 8.16 4.90
N PHE A 37 12.15 8.08 6.07
CA PHE A 37 13.61 8.10 6.18
C PHE A 37 14.22 6.82 6.75
N ASP A 38 13.43 5.96 7.39
CA ASP A 38 13.93 4.71 7.95
C ASP A 38 13.13 3.53 7.41
N GLU A 39 13.57 3.03 6.26
CA GLU A 39 12.90 1.91 5.57
C GLU A 39 12.98 0.60 6.34
N CYS A 40 13.94 0.47 7.25
CA CYS A 40 14.16 -0.75 8.02
C CYS A 40 13.39 -0.75 9.34
N ASP A 41 12.78 0.37 9.74
CA ASP A 41 12.00 0.43 10.97
C ASP A 41 10.76 -0.46 10.86
N PRO A 42 10.41 -1.24 11.90
CA PRO A 42 9.24 -2.10 11.87
C PRO A 42 7.94 -1.37 11.52
N LEU A 43 7.78 -0.10 11.94
CA LEU A 43 6.61 0.69 11.60
C LEU A 43 6.56 1.04 10.10
N SER A 44 7.72 1.34 9.52
CA SER A 44 7.83 1.60 8.08
C SER A 44 7.50 0.37 7.25
N ILE A 45 8.03 -0.78 7.65
CA ILE A 45 7.75 -2.05 6.99
C ILE A 45 6.26 -2.40 7.10
N ALA A 46 5.67 -2.25 8.29
CA ALA A 46 4.26 -2.54 8.51
C ALA A 46 3.36 -1.66 7.63
N TYR A 47 3.67 -0.36 7.53
CA TYR A 47 2.91 0.56 6.70
C TYR A 47 2.95 0.16 5.22
N ARG A 48 4.13 -0.13 4.71
CA ARG A 48 4.32 -0.52 3.30
C ARG A 48 3.67 -1.85 3.00
N ARG A 49 3.81 -2.82 3.93
CA ARG A 49 3.20 -4.15 3.79
C ARG A 49 1.68 -4.06 3.75
N GLY A 50 1.08 -3.25 4.62
CA GLY A 50 -0.36 -3.06 4.65
C GLY A 50 -0.89 -2.50 3.34
N LYS A 51 -0.26 -1.46 2.82
CA LYS A 51 -0.65 -0.88 1.52
C LYS A 51 -0.47 -1.87 0.38
N LEU A 52 0.61 -2.63 0.41
CA LEU A 52 0.90 -3.61 -0.64
C LEU A 52 -0.13 -4.74 -0.66
N GLN A 53 -0.56 -5.23 0.50
CA GLN A 53 -1.58 -6.28 0.60
C GLN A 53 -2.85 -5.87 -0.13
N THR A 54 -3.32 -4.65 0.07
CA THR A 54 -4.52 -4.16 -0.60
C THR A 54 -4.31 -3.95 -2.08
N LYS A 55 -3.13 -3.45 -2.49
CA LYS A 55 -2.79 -3.34 -3.90
C LYS A 55 -2.80 -4.70 -4.61
N ILE A 56 -2.25 -5.73 -3.96
CA ILE A 56 -2.25 -7.09 -4.51
C ILE A 56 -3.68 -7.58 -4.71
N LYS A 57 -4.53 -7.40 -3.71
CA LYS A 57 -5.92 -7.80 -3.78
C LYS A 57 -6.67 -7.10 -4.91
N LEU A 58 -6.50 -5.77 -5.01
CA LEU A 58 -7.15 -4.97 -6.05
C LEU A 58 -6.68 -5.39 -7.44
N ARG A 59 -5.40 -5.61 -7.63
CA ARG A 59 -4.86 -6.06 -8.92
C ARG A 59 -5.32 -7.46 -9.28
N PHE A 60 -5.42 -8.34 -8.30
CA PHE A 60 -5.94 -9.69 -8.50
C PHE A 60 -7.38 -9.63 -8.98
N ASP A 61 -8.23 -8.82 -8.34
CA ASP A 61 -9.62 -8.64 -8.73
C ASP A 61 -9.72 -8.02 -10.13
N THR A 62 -8.90 -7.02 -10.43
CA THR A 62 -8.85 -6.39 -11.75
C THR A 62 -8.45 -7.41 -12.83
N ALA A 63 -7.46 -8.23 -12.57
CA ALA A 63 -7.03 -9.28 -13.51
C ALA A 63 -8.15 -10.28 -13.77
N ARG A 64 -8.90 -10.66 -12.73
CA ARG A 64 -10.04 -11.57 -12.87
C ARG A 64 -11.15 -10.97 -13.74
N PHE A 65 -11.46 -9.68 -13.54
CA PHE A 65 -12.44 -8.99 -14.38
C PHE A 65 -11.95 -8.82 -15.82
N ALA A 66 -10.66 -8.55 -16.02
CA ALA A 66 -10.07 -8.45 -17.34
C ALA A 66 -10.18 -9.79 -18.08
N ALA A 67 -9.91 -10.90 -17.39
CA ALA A 67 -10.03 -12.26 -17.96
C ALA A 67 -11.48 -12.58 -18.36
N SER A 68 -12.48 -11.97 -17.71
CA SER A 68 -13.89 -12.12 -18.08
C SER A 68 -14.36 -11.11 -19.13
N GLY A 69 -13.45 -10.30 -19.69
CA GLY A 69 -13.74 -9.43 -20.82
C GLY A 69 -14.16 -8.00 -20.48
N SER A 70 -13.95 -7.52 -19.24
CA SER A 70 -14.27 -6.15 -18.86
C SER A 70 -13.29 -5.15 -19.52
N PRO A 71 -13.75 -4.20 -20.38
CA PRO A 71 -12.86 -3.24 -21.00
C PRO A 71 -12.13 -2.33 -20.00
N ALA A 72 -12.82 -1.91 -18.94
CA ALA A 72 -12.21 -1.08 -17.90
C ALA A 72 -11.08 -1.81 -17.17
N ALA A 73 -11.30 -3.09 -16.83
CA ALA A 73 -10.28 -3.91 -16.18
C ALA A 73 -9.09 -4.18 -17.10
N LEU A 74 -9.31 -4.34 -18.40
CA LEU A 74 -8.25 -4.50 -19.38
C LEU A 74 -7.36 -3.25 -19.45
N GLU A 75 -7.95 -2.07 -19.44
CA GLU A 75 -7.21 -0.81 -19.40
C GLU A 75 -6.38 -0.68 -18.13
N ASP A 76 -6.94 -1.06 -16.98
CA ASP A 76 -6.24 -1.04 -15.70
C ASP A 76 -5.03 -1.99 -15.71
N MET A 77 -5.19 -3.18 -16.29
CA MET A 77 -4.10 -4.14 -16.41
C MET A 77 -2.98 -3.64 -17.31
N LYS A 78 -3.32 -2.98 -18.40
CA LYS A 78 -2.33 -2.34 -19.27
C LYS A 78 -1.56 -1.26 -18.53
N SER A 79 -2.23 -0.48 -17.71
CA SER A 79 -1.61 0.56 -16.90
C SER A 79 -0.62 -0.04 -15.90
N PHE A 80 -0.99 -1.12 -15.22
CA PHE A 80 -0.11 -1.81 -14.27
C PHE A 80 1.13 -2.37 -14.95
N LEU A 81 0.97 -2.98 -16.11
CA LEU A 81 2.08 -3.53 -16.89
C LEU A 81 3.03 -2.43 -17.35
N SER A 82 2.50 -1.33 -17.85
CA SER A 82 3.31 -0.18 -18.28
C SER A 82 4.14 0.38 -17.14
N LYS A 83 3.55 0.49 -15.95
CA LYS A 83 4.23 0.98 -14.76
C LYS A 83 5.36 0.03 -14.33
N GLN A 84 5.12 -1.27 -14.37
CA GLN A 84 6.12 -2.28 -14.07
C GLN A 84 7.30 -2.19 -15.03
N ASN A 85 7.03 -2.10 -16.32
CA ASN A 85 8.07 -1.99 -17.34
C ASN A 85 8.92 -0.75 -17.13
N PHE A 86 8.31 0.37 -16.76
CA PHE A 86 9.03 1.60 -16.46
C PHE A 86 10.00 1.41 -15.29
N ASP A 87 9.55 0.79 -14.20
CA ASP A 87 10.38 0.55 -13.03
C ASP A 87 11.54 -0.40 -13.33
N GLU A 88 11.31 -1.43 -14.14
CA GLU A 88 12.35 -2.40 -14.52
C GLU A 88 13.39 -1.80 -15.44
N ASP A 89 12.99 -0.89 -16.31
CA ASP A 89 13.87 -0.25 -17.29
C ASP A 89 14.64 0.94 -16.68
N ALA A 90 14.19 1.43 -15.56
CA ALA A 90 14.83 2.54 -14.86
C ALA A 90 16.00 2.05 -14.00
#